data_b395a2467aeba4617e440c31f6dbead6
#
_entry.id   b395a2467aeba4617e440c31f6dbead6
#
_cell.length_a   1.000
_cell.length_b   1.000
_cell.length_c   1.000
_cell.angle_alpha   90.00
_cell.angle_beta   90.00
_cell.angle_gamma   90.00
#
_symmetry.space_group_name_H-M   'P 1'
#
loop_
_entity.id
_entity.type
_entity.pdbx_description
1 polymer ?
#
loop_
_entity_poly.entity_id
_entity_poly.type
_entity_poly.pdbx_seq_one_letter_code
_entity_poly.pdbx_strand_id
1 'polypeptide(L)'
;VHLDTDVVREPFSWVRGNNTFLPVDIAVQWCASVPDSFHARNSARARRYAYLLLESPVRPAVEAGAVGWVFRPLDAGAMRAASACLV
;
A
#
# COMPACT_ATOMS: atom_id res chain seq x y z
N VAL A 1 -3.86 -1.50 -10.10
CA VAL A 1 -4.39 -2.41 -11.14
C VAL A 1 -4.78 -1.62 -12.37
N HIS A 2 -4.95 -2.27 -13.51
CA HIS A 2 -5.59 -1.74 -14.71
C HIS A 2 -6.59 -2.78 -15.24
N LEU A 3 -7.54 -2.33 -15.99
CA LEU A 3 -8.49 -3.17 -16.71
C LEU A 3 -8.83 -2.50 -18.05
N ASP A 4 -9.18 -3.32 -19.03
CA ASP A 4 -9.68 -2.87 -20.32
C ASP A 4 -11.18 -3.12 -20.38
N THR A 5 -11.94 -2.20 -20.97
CA THR A 5 -13.39 -2.30 -21.05
C THR A 5 -13.93 -1.40 -22.16
N ASP A 6 -14.95 -1.89 -22.88
CA ASP A 6 -15.71 -1.12 -23.85
C ASP A 6 -16.85 -0.29 -23.21
N VAL A 7 -17.05 -0.45 -21.91
CA VAL A 7 -18.11 0.25 -21.17
C VAL A 7 -17.66 1.64 -20.77
N VAL A 8 -18.31 2.66 -21.34
CA VAL A 8 -18.06 4.05 -20.98
C VAL A 8 -18.84 4.40 -19.70
N ARG A 9 -18.11 4.76 -18.64
CA ARG A 9 -18.66 5.23 -17.37
C ARG A 9 -17.76 6.32 -16.80
N GLU A 10 -18.36 7.20 -16.01
CA GLU A 10 -17.60 8.15 -15.20
C GLU A 10 -16.66 7.42 -14.24
N PRO A 11 -15.41 7.88 -14.07
CA PRO A 11 -14.42 7.22 -13.21
C PRO A 11 -14.92 6.93 -11.79
N PHE A 12 -15.68 7.87 -11.21
CA PHE A 12 -16.25 7.68 -9.87
C PHE A 12 -17.27 6.54 -9.78
N SER A 13 -17.97 6.25 -10.88
CA SER A 13 -18.90 5.11 -10.95
C SER A 13 -18.15 3.77 -10.82
N TRP A 14 -16.94 3.68 -11.37
CA TRP A 14 -16.06 2.52 -11.18
C TRP A 14 -15.62 2.36 -9.73
N VAL A 15 -15.25 3.47 -9.08
CA VAL A 15 -14.86 3.46 -7.67
C VAL A 15 -16.01 2.96 -6.79
N ARG A 16 -17.20 3.55 -6.94
CA ARG A 16 -18.38 3.16 -6.14
C ARG A 16 -18.78 1.71 -6.38
N GLY A 17 -18.89 1.32 -7.65
CA GLY A 17 -19.34 -0.02 -8.02
C GLY A 17 -18.41 -1.10 -7.45
N ASN A 18 -17.11 -0.96 -7.61
CA ASN A 18 -16.16 -1.94 -7.09
C ASN A 18 -16.19 -2.01 -5.57
N ASN A 19 -16.23 -0.87 -4.88
CA ASN A 19 -16.22 -0.83 -3.42
C ASN A 19 -17.48 -1.46 -2.78
N THR A 20 -18.56 -1.62 -3.54
CA THR A 20 -19.77 -2.32 -3.06
C THR A 20 -19.52 -3.83 -2.88
N PHE A 21 -18.59 -4.40 -3.64
CA PHE A 21 -18.30 -5.84 -3.65
C PHE A 21 -17.00 -6.21 -2.96
N LEU A 22 -16.15 -5.23 -2.65
CA LEU A 22 -14.88 -5.47 -1.97
C LEU A 22 -15.08 -5.70 -0.47
N PRO A 23 -14.23 -6.50 0.17
CA PRO A 23 -14.23 -6.65 1.62
C PRO A 23 -13.87 -5.33 2.31
N VAL A 24 -14.24 -5.19 3.58
CA VAL A 24 -14.15 -3.93 4.33
C VAL A 24 -12.73 -3.40 4.53
N ASP A 25 -11.73 -4.23 4.37
CA ASP A 25 -10.31 -3.91 4.49
C ASP A 25 -9.64 -3.56 3.16
N ILE A 26 -10.39 -3.59 2.05
CA ILE A 26 -9.92 -3.22 0.71
C ILE A 26 -10.84 -2.18 0.10
N ALA A 27 -10.27 -1.09 -0.40
CA ALA A 27 -11.03 -0.06 -1.10
C ALA A 27 -10.27 0.51 -2.31
N VAL A 28 -11.00 0.72 -3.41
CA VAL A 28 -10.54 1.51 -4.55
C VAL A 28 -10.67 2.98 -4.18
N GLN A 29 -9.57 3.71 -4.21
CA GLN A 29 -9.54 5.13 -3.82
C GLN A 29 -9.86 6.05 -5.00
N TRP A 30 -9.43 5.69 -6.20
CA TRP A 30 -9.63 6.47 -7.42
C TRP A 30 -9.53 5.59 -8.66
N CYS A 31 -10.06 6.11 -9.76
CA CYS A 31 -10.00 5.53 -11.08
C CYS A 31 -9.69 6.64 -12.09
N ALA A 32 -8.89 6.35 -13.08
CA ALA A 32 -8.59 7.27 -14.17
C ALA A 32 -8.43 6.52 -15.48
N SER A 33 -8.82 7.17 -16.58
CA SER A 33 -8.50 6.70 -17.93
C SER A 33 -7.01 6.86 -18.20
N VAL A 34 -6.42 5.88 -18.85
CA VAL A 34 -4.99 5.84 -19.20
C VAL A 34 -4.84 5.43 -20.66
N PRO A 35 -3.73 5.75 -21.31
CA PRO A 35 -3.45 5.26 -22.67
C PRO A 35 -3.38 3.73 -22.74
N ASP A 36 -3.74 3.15 -23.88
CA ASP A 36 -3.73 1.68 -24.12
C ASP A 36 -2.35 1.05 -23.91
N SER A 37 -1.28 1.83 -24.05
CA SER A 37 0.09 1.38 -23.76
C SER A 37 0.41 1.25 -22.28
N PHE A 38 -0.47 1.70 -21.39
CA PHE A 38 -0.24 1.63 -19.94
C PHE A 38 -0.45 0.22 -19.41
N HIS A 39 0.47 -0.22 -18.57
CA HIS A 39 0.35 -1.48 -17.85
C HIS A 39 0.78 -1.29 -16.40
N ALA A 40 -0.13 -1.48 -15.45
CA ALA A 40 0.08 -1.17 -14.03
C ALA A 40 1.33 -1.81 -13.41
N ARG A 41 1.74 -2.97 -13.87
CA ARG A 41 2.96 -3.66 -13.42
C ARG A 41 4.19 -3.24 -14.22
N ASN A 42 4.10 -3.29 -15.56
CA ASN A 42 5.26 -3.11 -16.45
C ASN A 42 5.64 -1.63 -16.62
N SER A 43 4.66 -0.72 -16.54
CA SER A 43 4.90 0.72 -16.62
C SER A 43 5.33 1.35 -15.28
N ALA A 44 5.40 0.58 -14.21
CA ALA A 44 5.86 1.07 -12.92
C ALA A 44 7.37 1.35 -12.94
N ARG A 45 7.74 2.60 -12.67
CA ARG A 45 9.15 3.06 -12.65
C ARG A 45 9.79 2.95 -11.28
N ALA A 46 8.99 3.04 -10.22
CA ALA A 46 9.47 2.95 -8.83
C ALA A 46 8.37 2.40 -7.93
N ARG A 47 8.78 1.80 -6.83
CA ARG A 47 7.91 1.39 -5.73
C ARG A 47 8.51 1.86 -4.43
N ARG A 48 7.67 2.43 -3.57
CA ARG A 48 8.06 2.83 -2.22
C ARG A 48 7.34 1.95 -1.22
N TYR A 49 8.10 1.42 -0.29
CA TYR A 49 7.58 0.61 0.80
C TYR A 49 7.87 1.29 2.13
N ALA A 50 6.95 1.17 3.08
CA ALA A 50 7.16 1.58 4.46
C ALA A 50 6.81 0.42 5.38
N TYR A 51 7.74 0.08 6.27
CA TYR A 51 7.51 -0.84 7.36
C TYR A 51 7.45 -0.06 8.66
N LEU A 52 6.35 -0.19 9.38
CA LEU A 52 6.16 0.46 10.66
C LEU A 52 6.57 -0.50 11.77
N LEU A 53 7.49 -0.06 12.62
CA LEU A 53 7.90 -0.78 13.81
C LEU A 53 7.46 0.03 15.04
N LEU A 54 6.73 -0.63 15.92
CA LEU A 54 6.34 -0.08 17.21
C LEU A 54 7.29 -0.63 18.29
N GLU A 55 8.10 0.25 18.87
CA GLU A 55 8.85 -0.03 20.08
C GLU A 55 7.95 0.23 21.28
N SER A 56 7.60 -0.81 22.01
CA SER A 56 6.76 -0.69 23.21
C SER A 56 6.93 -1.91 24.12
N PRO A 57 6.98 -1.74 25.44
CA PRO A 57 7.01 -2.85 26.38
C PRO A 57 5.70 -3.67 26.34
N VAL A 58 4.60 -3.11 25.85
CA VAL A 58 3.30 -3.74 25.75
C VAL A 58 2.94 -3.95 24.29
N ARG A 59 2.39 -5.10 23.95
CA ARG A 59 1.93 -5.40 22.59
C ARG A 59 0.86 -4.41 22.11
N PRO A 60 0.88 -4.02 20.83
CA PRO A 60 -0.17 -3.17 20.26
C PRO A 60 -1.52 -3.90 20.29
N ALA A 61 -2.59 -3.15 20.49
CA ALA A 61 -3.96 -3.63 20.39
C ALA A 61 -4.67 -3.01 19.17
N VAL A 62 -4.70 -1.69 19.08
CA VAL A 62 -5.34 -0.96 17.98
C VAL A 62 -4.59 -1.16 16.67
N GLU A 63 -3.26 -1.11 16.72
CA GLU A 63 -2.37 -1.27 15.56
C GLU A 63 -2.00 -2.74 15.28
N ALA A 64 -2.62 -3.68 15.98
CA ALA A 64 -2.33 -5.11 15.82
C ALA A 64 -2.53 -5.54 14.35
N GLY A 65 -1.50 -6.14 13.77
CA GLY A 65 -1.47 -6.53 12.36
C GLY A 65 -1.06 -5.43 11.37
N ALA A 66 -1.01 -4.17 11.79
CA ALA A 66 -0.56 -3.05 10.94
C ALA A 66 0.91 -2.66 11.19
N VAL A 67 1.49 -3.03 12.33
CA VAL A 67 2.86 -2.72 12.70
C VAL A 67 3.62 -3.96 13.15
N GLY A 68 4.93 -3.98 12.93
CA GLY A 68 5.84 -4.92 13.58
C GLY A 68 6.07 -4.47 15.02
N TRP A 69 5.86 -5.36 15.99
CA TRP A 69 6.07 -5.04 17.38
C TRP A 69 7.43 -5.53 17.89
N VAL A 70 8.14 -4.65 18.56
CA VAL A 70 9.44 -4.92 19.18
C VAL A 70 9.39 -4.46 20.64
N PHE A 71 9.58 -5.39 21.56
CA PHE A 71 9.52 -5.10 23.00
C PHE A 71 10.85 -4.61 23.58
N ARG A 72 11.94 -4.71 22.81
CA ARG A 72 13.27 -4.24 23.21
C ARG A 72 13.55 -2.87 22.59
N PRO A 73 14.37 -2.04 23.24
CA PRO A 73 14.81 -0.79 22.63
C PRO A 73 15.47 -1.01 21.28
N LEU A 74 15.12 -0.16 20.32
CA LEU A 74 15.67 -0.15 18.97
C LEU A 74 16.71 0.96 18.85
N ASP A 75 17.85 0.64 18.27
CA ASP A 75 18.85 1.64 17.87
C ASP A 75 18.58 2.10 16.45
N ALA A 76 17.83 3.19 16.32
CA ALA A 76 17.51 3.78 15.00
C ALA A 76 18.76 4.27 14.25
N GLY A 77 19.84 4.62 14.97
CA GLY A 77 21.12 4.99 14.36
C GLY A 77 21.80 3.80 13.70
N ALA A 78 21.92 2.69 14.44
CA ALA A 78 22.47 1.45 13.93
C ALA A 78 21.61 0.88 12.79
N MET A 79 20.30 0.93 12.90
CA MET A 79 19.37 0.52 11.84
C MET A 79 19.57 1.32 10.55
N ARG A 80 19.71 2.64 10.67
CA ARG A 80 19.97 3.53 9.52
C ARG A 80 21.34 3.22 8.88
N ALA A 81 22.37 3.02 9.68
CA ALA A 81 23.69 2.64 9.18
C ALA A 81 23.65 1.29 8.45
N ALA A 82 22.98 0.30 9.01
CA ALA A 82 22.80 -1.00 8.39
C ALA A 82 22.01 -0.93 7.08
N SER A 83 20.94 -0.11 7.02
CA SER A 83 20.11 0.04 5.82
C SER A 83 20.91 0.63 4.63
N ALA A 84 21.94 1.41 4.88
CA ALA A 84 22.80 1.94 3.82
C ALA A 84 23.63 0.84 3.11
N CYS A 85 23.74 -0.35 3.69
CA CYS A 85 24.39 -1.51 3.08
C CYS A 85 23.44 -2.35 2.19
N LEU A 86 22.14 -2.03 2.19
CA LEU A 86 21.15 -2.70 1.34
C LEU A 86 21.14 -2.00 -0.04
N VAL A 87 21.89 -2.50 -0.98
CA VAL A 87 22.00 -1.99 -2.35
C VAL A 87 21.46 -2.99 -3.34
#